data_07de5121bf8d8a8e666c9c5a03fc41ad
#
_entry.id   07de5121bf8d8a8e666c9c5a03fc41ad
#
_cell.length_a   1.000
_cell.length_b   1.000
_cell.length_c   1.000
_cell.angle_alpha   90.00
_cell.angle_beta   90.00
_cell.angle_gamma   90.00
#
_symmetry.space_group_name_H-M   'P 1'
#
loop_
_entity.id
_entity.type
_entity.pdbx_description
1 polymer ?
#
loop_
_entity_poly.entity_id
_entity_poly.type
_entity_poly.pdbx_seq_one_letter_code
_entity_poly.pdbx_strand_id
1 'polypeptide(L)'
;GDPYFYPLYELSGELDMPICIPSASGSAIVHDFFESDTTFTKFKLAVVGSFHTLLEKAIPTKFPKVRWGFVEVSAQWVPYALNDMELRFRKGGREWLGRDILKEKNMYVACQTADNLPAILDCVGEDNIVIGSDYGHNDTSSEIEALRRIREKGDVPDSIVDKILDDNARALYAL
;
A
#
# COMPACT_ATOMS: atom_id res chain seq x y z
N GLY A 1 -13.20 2.22 6.37
CA GLY A 1 -14.39 1.47 5.96
C GLY A 1 -15.70 2.02 6.55
N ASP A 2 -15.61 3.13 7.30
CA ASP A 2 -16.80 3.77 7.89
C ASP A 2 -17.56 4.59 6.82
N PRO A 3 -18.91 4.49 6.71
CA PRO A 3 -19.71 5.27 5.77
C PRO A 3 -19.55 6.79 5.90
N TYR A 4 -19.11 7.28 7.03
CA TYR A 4 -18.76 8.70 7.21
C TYR A 4 -17.78 9.22 6.16
N PHE A 5 -16.88 8.37 5.65
CA PHE A 5 -15.88 8.74 4.63
C PHE A 5 -16.34 8.54 3.19
N TYR A 6 -17.52 7.98 2.93
CA TYR A 6 -17.98 7.71 1.56
C TYR A 6 -18.05 8.94 0.67
N PRO A 7 -18.51 10.12 1.15
CA PRO A 7 -18.49 11.33 0.33
C PRO A 7 -17.09 11.75 -0.13
N LEU A 8 -16.05 11.50 0.70
CA LEU A 8 -14.66 11.72 0.31
C LEU A 8 -14.23 10.75 -0.81
N TYR A 9 -14.63 9.49 -0.73
CA TYR A 9 -14.29 8.49 -1.75
C TYR A 9 -15.00 8.78 -3.08
N GLU A 10 -16.26 9.21 -3.04
CA GLU A 10 -17.00 9.65 -4.22
C GLU A 10 -16.31 10.83 -4.90
N LEU A 11 -16.00 11.87 -4.14
CA LEU A 11 -15.33 13.06 -4.65
C LEU A 11 -13.92 12.75 -5.21
N SER A 12 -13.15 11.90 -4.53
CA SER A 12 -11.85 11.44 -5.03
C SER A 12 -11.96 10.78 -6.40
N GLY A 13 -12.96 9.88 -6.57
CA GLY A 13 -13.22 9.23 -7.84
C GLY A 13 -13.75 10.16 -8.94
N GLU A 14 -14.47 11.23 -8.59
CA GLU A 14 -14.95 12.25 -9.53
C GLU A 14 -13.81 13.15 -10.00
N LEU A 15 -12.90 13.51 -9.10
CA LEU A 15 -11.75 14.38 -9.38
C LEU A 15 -10.55 13.63 -9.97
N ASP A 16 -10.67 12.31 -10.14
CA ASP A 16 -9.57 11.43 -10.56
C ASP A 16 -8.30 11.57 -9.69
N MET A 17 -8.48 11.75 -8.39
CA MET A 17 -7.40 11.89 -7.41
C MET A 17 -7.25 10.61 -6.58
N PRO A 18 -6.02 10.15 -6.31
CA PRO A 18 -5.81 9.01 -5.41
C PRO A 18 -6.00 9.41 -3.94
N ILE A 19 -6.30 8.42 -3.12
CA ILE A 19 -6.25 8.54 -1.66
C ILE A 19 -4.99 7.81 -1.17
N CYS A 20 -3.99 8.56 -0.73
CA CYS A 20 -2.78 8.01 -0.15
C CYS A 20 -2.86 7.99 1.38
N ILE A 21 -2.51 6.86 1.96
CA ILE A 21 -2.53 6.61 3.41
C ILE A 21 -1.08 6.48 3.88
N PRO A 22 -0.51 7.53 4.46
CA PRO A 22 0.87 7.53 4.94
C PRO A 22 0.98 6.98 6.36
N SER A 23 2.20 6.71 6.77
CA SER A 23 2.56 6.49 8.16
C SER A 23 2.29 7.77 8.96
N ALA A 24 1.32 7.70 9.86
CA ALA A 24 0.93 8.82 10.71
C ALA A 24 0.24 8.31 11.99
N SER A 25 -0.04 9.20 12.94
CA SER A 25 -0.80 8.89 14.15
C SER A 25 -2.19 8.35 13.75
N GLY A 26 -2.31 7.04 13.66
CA GLY A 26 -3.49 6.40 13.07
C GLY A 26 -4.74 6.59 13.89
N SER A 27 -4.69 6.27 15.17
CA SER A 27 -5.85 6.31 16.06
C SER A 27 -5.44 6.72 17.46
N ALA A 28 -6.13 7.68 18.05
CA ALA A 28 -5.92 8.09 19.45
C ALA A 28 -6.03 6.90 20.40
N ILE A 29 -6.99 6.00 20.18
CA ILE A 29 -7.18 4.80 21.02
C ILE A 29 -5.96 3.87 20.93
N VAL A 30 -5.45 3.61 19.73
CA VAL A 30 -4.25 2.78 19.54
C VAL A 30 -3.03 3.48 20.11
N HIS A 31 -2.93 4.80 19.93
CA HIS A 31 -1.84 5.60 20.44
C HIS A 31 -1.77 5.56 21.96
N ASP A 32 -2.89 5.70 22.63
CA ASP A 32 -2.96 5.69 24.11
C ASP A 32 -2.73 4.29 24.68
N PHE A 33 -3.23 3.25 24.00
CA PHE A 33 -3.04 1.85 24.45
C PHE A 33 -1.56 1.41 24.41
N PHE A 34 -0.81 1.88 23.42
CA PHE A 34 0.62 1.57 23.25
C PHE A 34 1.51 2.77 23.61
N GLU A 35 1.28 3.39 24.76
CA GLU A 35 1.96 4.63 25.18
C GLU A 35 3.49 4.53 25.14
N SER A 36 4.04 3.37 25.52
CA SER A 36 5.50 3.11 25.50
C SER A 36 6.04 2.64 24.16
N ASP A 37 5.19 2.31 23.20
CA ASP A 37 5.64 1.93 21.85
C ASP A 37 6.07 3.16 21.07
N THR A 38 7.10 3.00 20.28
CA THR A 38 7.71 4.10 19.54
C THR A 38 6.96 4.39 18.24
N THR A 39 7.30 3.68 17.17
CA THR A 39 6.83 4.07 15.83
C THR A 39 6.10 2.96 15.12
N PHE A 40 6.44 1.70 15.37
CA PHE A 40 5.92 0.58 14.58
C PHE A 40 4.42 0.40 14.76
N THR A 41 3.96 0.17 16.01
CA THR A 41 2.54 -0.10 16.28
C THR A 41 1.66 1.11 16.04
N LYS A 42 2.11 2.30 16.49
CA LYS A 42 1.34 3.53 16.41
C LYS A 42 1.18 4.05 14.99
N PHE A 43 2.22 3.94 14.18
CA PHE A 43 2.24 4.54 12.84
C PHE A 43 2.13 3.50 11.74
N LYS A 44 2.96 2.47 11.72
CA LYS A 44 3.02 1.53 10.58
C LYS A 44 1.85 0.54 10.58
N LEU A 45 1.50 -0.05 11.73
CA LEU A 45 0.40 -1.02 11.77
C LEU A 45 -0.97 -0.40 11.45
N ALA A 46 -1.16 0.90 11.69
CA ALA A 46 -2.39 1.60 11.31
C ALA A 46 -2.59 1.59 9.78
N VAL A 47 -1.53 1.77 9.00
CA VAL A 47 -1.57 1.71 7.53
C VAL A 47 -1.86 0.28 7.05
N VAL A 48 -1.17 -0.71 7.59
CA VAL A 48 -1.42 -2.14 7.28
C VAL A 48 -2.85 -2.54 7.63
N GLY A 49 -3.34 -2.11 8.80
CA GLY A 49 -4.72 -2.33 9.22
C GLY A 49 -5.75 -1.65 8.33
N SER A 50 -5.44 -0.47 7.78
CA SER A 50 -6.32 0.23 6.84
C SER A 50 -6.44 -0.51 5.51
N PHE A 51 -5.32 -1.01 4.97
CA PHE A 51 -5.31 -1.87 3.78
C PHE A 51 -6.22 -3.08 3.95
N HIS A 52 -6.01 -3.81 5.03
CA HIS A 52 -6.81 -4.99 5.36
C HIS A 52 -8.31 -4.64 5.49
N THR A 53 -8.64 -3.57 6.22
CA THR A 53 -10.01 -3.14 6.44
C THR A 53 -10.70 -2.72 5.15
N LEU A 54 -10.02 -2.01 4.24
CA LEU A 54 -10.58 -1.61 2.95
C LEU A 54 -10.96 -2.83 2.12
N LEU A 55 -10.11 -3.86 2.07
CA LEU A 55 -10.40 -5.12 1.37
C LEU A 55 -11.54 -5.90 2.04
N GLU A 56 -11.49 -6.06 3.36
CA GLU A 56 -12.51 -6.79 4.11
C GLU A 56 -13.91 -6.18 3.95
N LYS A 57 -14.01 -4.86 3.99
CA LYS A 57 -15.25 -4.09 3.81
C LYS A 57 -15.62 -3.89 2.34
N ALA A 58 -14.86 -4.44 1.40
CA ALA A 58 -15.06 -4.29 -0.03
C ALA A 58 -15.17 -2.82 -0.50
N ILE A 59 -14.44 -1.91 0.16
CA ILE A 59 -14.46 -0.47 -0.17
C ILE A 59 -13.97 -0.21 -1.59
N PRO A 60 -12.83 -0.79 -2.07
CA PRO A 60 -12.40 -0.60 -3.45
C PRO A 60 -13.40 -1.13 -4.49
N THR A 61 -14.17 -2.15 -4.15
CA THR A 61 -15.25 -2.66 -5.01
C THR A 61 -16.44 -1.70 -5.07
N LYS A 62 -16.74 -1.04 -3.95
CA LYS A 62 -17.82 -0.05 -3.88
C LYS A 62 -17.45 1.27 -4.57
N PHE A 63 -16.18 1.66 -4.53
CA PHE A 63 -15.64 2.88 -5.12
C PHE A 63 -14.55 2.55 -6.15
N PRO A 64 -14.90 1.93 -7.29
CA PRO A 64 -13.93 1.37 -8.22
C PRO A 64 -13.09 2.42 -8.98
N LYS A 65 -13.48 3.69 -8.94
CA LYS A 65 -12.71 4.79 -9.54
C LYS A 65 -11.59 5.30 -8.63
N VAL A 66 -11.63 4.97 -7.34
CA VAL A 66 -10.62 5.44 -6.39
C VAL A 66 -9.37 4.59 -6.49
N ARG A 67 -8.22 5.25 -6.62
CA ARG A 67 -6.90 4.63 -6.47
C ARG A 67 -6.42 4.83 -5.04
N TRP A 68 -5.90 3.77 -4.45
CA TRP A 68 -5.48 3.73 -3.04
C TRP A 68 -3.97 3.55 -2.96
N GLY A 69 -3.26 4.48 -2.34
CA GLY A 69 -1.82 4.38 -2.10
C GLY A 69 -1.53 4.11 -0.62
N PHE A 70 -0.67 3.14 -0.35
CA PHE A 70 -0.18 2.83 1.01
C PHE A 70 1.31 3.13 1.03
N VAL A 71 1.71 4.18 1.75
CA VAL A 71 3.05 4.74 1.67
C VAL A 71 3.76 4.76 3.03
N GLU A 72 5.09 4.83 3.03
CA GLU A 72 5.98 4.95 4.20
C GLU A 72 6.05 3.71 5.11
N VAL A 73 5.50 2.57 4.74
CA VAL A 73 5.42 1.40 5.63
C VAL A 73 6.11 0.16 5.08
N SER A 74 6.96 0.29 4.03
CA SER A 74 7.50 -0.86 3.28
C SER A 74 6.40 -1.65 2.57
N ALA A 75 6.74 -2.54 1.67
CA ALA A 75 5.81 -3.50 1.07
C ALA A 75 5.98 -4.93 1.64
N GLN A 76 6.92 -5.13 2.55
CA GLN A 76 7.27 -6.46 3.08
C GLN A 76 6.12 -7.14 3.84
N TRP A 77 5.15 -6.39 4.35
CA TRP A 77 3.97 -6.90 5.04
C TRP A 77 2.88 -7.43 4.08
N VAL A 78 2.94 -7.08 2.80
CA VAL A 78 1.89 -7.38 1.82
C VAL A 78 1.63 -8.89 1.69
N PRO A 79 2.63 -9.76 1.52
CA PRO A 79 2.39 -11.20 1.45
C PRO A 79 1.67 -11.75 2.68
N TYR A 80 2.02 -11.28 3.87
CA TYR A 80 1.35 -11.70 5.11
C TYR A 80 -0.11 -11.25 5.17
N ALA A 81 -0.37 -9.97 4.86
CA ALA A 81 -1.72 -9.40 4.89
C ALA A 81 -2.64 -10.10 3.87
N LEU A 82 -2.13 -10.38 2.67
CA LEU A 82 -2.90 -11.07 1.63
C LEU A 82 -3.17 -12.54 1.99
N ASN A 83 -2.21 -13.23 2.60
CA ASN A 83 -2.44 -14.60 3.08
C ASN A 83 -3.55 -14.66 4.15
N ASP A 84 -3.56 -13.74 5.11
CA ASP A 84 -4.65 -13.65 6.10
C ASP A 84 -6.00 -13.34 5.43
N MET A 85 -6.00 -12.42 4.47
CA MET A 85 -7.21 -12.07 3.72
C MET A 85 -7.75 -13.25 2.89
N GLU A 86 -6.89 -13.99 2.20
CA GLU A 86 -7.29 -15.17 1.45
C GLU A 86 -8.00 -16.18 2.34
N LEU A 87 -7.43 -16.48 3.52
CA LEU A 87 -8.03 -17.40 4.48
C LEU A 87 -9.42 -16.92 4.94
N ARG A 88 -9.57 -15.62 5.20
CA ARG A 88 -10.86 -15.02 5.57
C ARG A 88 -11.87 -15.08 4.44
N PHE A 89 -11.47 -14.76 3.22
CA PHE A 89 -12.35 -14.80 2.04
C PHE A 89 -12.84 -16.21 1.77
N ARG A 90 -11.94 -17.19 1.75
CA ARG A 90 -12.29 -18.62 1.58
C ARG A 90 -13.25 -19.10 2.66
N LYS A 91 -12.97 -18.79 3.93
CA LYS A 91 -13.84 -19.15 5.05
C LYS A 91 -15.22 -18.49 4.96
N GLY A 92 -15.29 -17.28 4.45
CA GLY A 92 -16.53 -16.52 4.23
C GLY A 92 -17.25 -16.85 2.92
N GLY A 93 -16.77 -17.81 2.12
CA GLY A 93 -17.35 -18.17 0.82
C GLY A 93 -17.20 -17.08 -0.24
N ARG A 94 -16.24 -16.17 -0.08
CA ARG A 94 -15.94 -15.09 -1.02
C ARG A 94 -14.84 -15.52 -1.99
N GLU A 95 -14.93 -15.04 -3.22
CA GLU A 95 -13.89 -15.26 -4.22
C GLU A 95 -12.59 -14.51 -3.84
N TRP A 96 -11.47 -15.18 -4.08
CA TRP A 96 -10.14 -14.62 -3.91
C TRP A 96 -9.51 -14.36 -5.28
N LEU A 97 -9.07 -13.13 -5.52
CA LEU A 97 -8.52 -12.70 -6.82
C LEU A 97 -7.04 -13.09 -7.02
N GLY A 98 -6.41 -13.68 -6.00
CA GLY A 98 -5.02 -14.09 -6.09
C GLY A 98 -4.07 -12.92 -6.31
N ARG A 99 -3.10 -13.16 -7.19
CA ARG A 99 -2.02 -12.21 -7.52
C ARG A 99 -2.52 -10.86 -8.06
N ASP A 100 -3.68 -10.84 -8.71
CA ASP A 100 -4.21 -9.64 -9.36
C ASP A 100 -4.99 -8.71 -8.42
N ILE A 101 -5.08 -9.05 -7.12
CA ILE A 101 -5.93 -8.32 -6.18
C ILE A 101 -5.59 -6.83 -6.07
N LEU A 102 -4.31 -6.46 -6.10
CA LEU A 102 -3.92 -5.05 -6.04
C LEU A 102 -4.38 -4.32 -7.31
N LYS A 103 -4.17 -4.92 -8.47
CA LYS A 103 -4.56 -4.37 -9.77
C LYS A 103 -6.09 -4.22 -9.87
N GLU A 104 -6.83 -5.27 -9.60
CA GLU A 104 -8.29 -5.31 -9.64
C GLU A 104 -8.95 -4.34 -8.64
N LYS A 105 -8.25 -3.99 -7.58
CA LYS A 105 -8.76 -3.09 -6.54
C LYS A 105 -8.14 -1.69 -6.57
N ASN A 106 -7.34 -1.37 -7.60
CA ASN A 106 -6.63 -0.09 -7.74
C ASN A 106 -5.84 0.29 -6.47
N MET A 107 -5.16 -0.69 -5.87
CA MET A 107 -4.38 -0.50 -4.65
C MET A 107 -2.90 -0.53 -4.96
N TYR A 108 -2.17 0.47 -4.52
CA TYR A 108 -0.73 0.65 -4.74
C TYR A 108 0.01 0.66 -3.41
N VAL A 109 1.18 0.02 -3.36
CA VAL A 109 1.99 -0.04 -2.14
C VAL A 109 3.40 0.47 -2.44
N ALA A 110 3.87 1.40 -1.61
CA ALA A 110 5.24 1.89 -1.71
C ALA A 110 6.22 0.89 -1.08
N CYS A 111 7.16 0.40 -1.88
CA CYS A 111 8.26 -0.41 -1.39
C CYS A 111 9.41 0.45 -0.85
N GLN A 112 10.31 -0.20 -0.14
CA GLN A 112 11.61 0.33 0.31
C GLN A 112 12.75 -0.49 -0.32
N THR A 113 13.95 0.08 -0.37
CA THR A 113 15.12 -0.61 -0.94
C THR A 113 15.52 -1.86 -0.16
N ALA A 114 15.17 -1.93 1.13
CA ALA A 114 15.42 -3.10 1.98
C ALA A 114 14.42 -4.25 1.75
N ASP A 115 13.32 -4.03 1.04
CA ASP A 115 12.29 -5.05 0.82
C ASP A 115 12.79 -6.18 -0.07
N ASN A 116 12.25 -7.38 0.14
CA ASN A 116 12.44 -8.52 -0.75
C ASN A 116 11.48 -8.40 -1.95
N LEU A 117 11.85 -7.57 -2.92
CA LEU A 117 11.02 -7.30 -4.09
C LEU A 117 10.64 -8.55 -4.88
N PRO A 118 11.55 -9.52 -5.16
CA PRO A 118 11.16 -10.74 -5.86
C PRO A 118 9.98 -11.46 -5.20
N ALA A 119 10.00 -11.62 -3.87
CA ALA A 119 8.92 -12.29 -3.15
C ALA A 119 7.60 -11.49 -3.15
N ILE A 120 7.69 -10.16 -3.07
CA ILE A 120 6.53 -9.28 -3.12
C ILE A 120 5.89 -9.34 -4.51
N LEU A 121 6.69 -9.20 -5.57
CA LEU A 121 6.22 -9.20 -6.96
C LEU A 121 5.66 -10.57 -7.38
N ASP A 122 6.20 -11.66 -6.85
CA ASP A 122 5.59 -12.99 -7.03
C ASP A 122 4.18 -13.06 -6.44
N CYS A 123 3.96 -12.38 -5.31
CA CYS A 123 2.67 -12.35 -4.61
C CYS A 123 1.64 -11.44 -5.30
N VAL A 124 2.04 -10.26 -5.81
CA VAL A 124 1.08 -9.21 -6.24
C VAL A 124 1.28 -8.70 -7.68
N GLY A 125 2.22 -9.24 -8.42
CA GLY A 125 2.56 -8.73 -9.75
C GLY A 125 3.36 -7.41 -9.70
N GLU A 126 3.57 -6.82 -10.88
CA GLU A 126 4.52 -5.71 -11.08
C GLU A 126 3.86 -4.33 -11.26
N ASP A 127 2.52 -4.27 -11.38
CA ASP A 127 1.81 -3.07 -11.83
C ASP A 127 1.41 -2.11 -10.70
N ASN A 128 1.53 -2.52 -9.44
CA ASN A 128 0.97 -1.78 -8.30
C ASN A 128 1.98 -1.52 -7.17
N ILE A 129 3.26 -1.76 -7.43
CA ILE A 129 4.35 -1.41 -6.51
C ILE A 129 4.96 -0.08 -6.99
N VAL A 130 5.08 0.86 -6.07
CA VAL A 130 5.69 2.18 -6.28
C VAL A 130 6.85 2.37 -5.31
N ILE A 131 7.63 3.44 -5.47
CA ILE A 131 8.69 3.81 -4.52
C ILE A 131 8.73 5.33 -4.34
N GLY A 132 9.17 5.77 -3.17
CA GLY A 132 9.45 7.17 -2.87
C GLY A 132 10.67 7.31 -1.97
N SER A 133 11.23 8.50 -1.91
CA SER A 133 12.39 8.83 -1.05
C SER A 133 12.02 9.25 0.35
N ASP A 134 10.76 9.56 0.59
CA ASP A 134 10.27 10.16 1.85
C ASP A 134 11.09 11.41 2.24
N TYR A 135 11.42 12.24 1.23
CA TYR A 135 12.24 13.42 1.39
C TYR A 135 11.68 14.40 2.44
N GLY A 136 12.54 14.83 3.35
CA GLY A 136 12.19 15.78 4.42
C GLY A 136 11.87 15.13 5.76
N HIS A 137 11.69 13.82 5.81
CA HIS A 137 11.53 13.05 7.05
C HIS A 137 12.87 12.46 7.53
N ASN A 138 12.90 12.00 8.77
CA ASN A 138 14.06 11.36 9.39
C ASN A 138 13.61 10.11 10.15
N ASP A 139 13.07 9.16 9.43
CA ASP A 139 12.64 7.87 9.96
C ASP A 139 13.17 6.70 9.11
N THR A 140 12.71 5.49 9.38
CA THR A 140 13.15 4.28 8.67
C THR A 140 12.67 4.19 7.22
N SER A 141 11.77 5.06 6.78
CA SER A 141 11.25 5.12 5.41
C SER A 141 12.05 6.09 4.55
N SER A 142 12.73 7.05 5.18
CA SER A 142 13.44 8.12 4.48
C SER A 142 14.75 7.61 3.87
N GLU A 143 14.84 7.65 2.54
CA GLU A 143 16.04 7.31 1.79
C GLU A 143 16.12 8.13 0.50
N ILE A 144 16.90 9.22 0.52
CA ILE A 144 17.04 10.15 -0.61
C ILE A 144 17.52 9.44 -1.90
N GLU A 145 18.39 8.45 -1.75
CA GLU A 145 18.96 7.68 -2.84
C GLU A 145 18.10 6.46 -3.26
N ALA A 146 16.89 6.31 -2.71
CA ALA A 146 16.04 5.13 -2.92
C ALA A 146 15.86 4.78 -4.41
N LEU A 147 15.60 5.80 -5.24
CA LEU A 147 15.37 5.62 -6.68
C LEU A 147 16.59 5.08 -7.42
N ARG A 148 17.80 5.45 -6.99
CA ARG A 148 19.05 4.93 -7.54
C ARG A 148 19.34 3.53 -6.99
N ARG A 149 19.21 3.35 -5.69
CA ARG A 149 19.56 2.09 -5.00
C ARG A 149 18.68 0.92 -5.41
N ILE A 150 17.39 1.12 -5.69
CA ILE A 150 16.52 0.05 -6.16
C ILE A 150 17.01 -0.53 -7.49
N ARG A 151 17.54 0.31 -8.38
CA ARG A 151 18.13 -0.12 -9.65
C ARG A 151 19.48 -0.84 -9.43
N GLU A 152 20.34 -0.27 -8.60
CA GLU A 152 21.66 -0.84 -8.30
C GLU A 152 21.60 -2.19 -7.59
N LYS A 153 20.52 -2.46 -6.86
CA LYS A 153 20.31 -3.71 -6.14
C LYS A 153 20.25 -4.93 -7.08
N GLY A 154 19.67 -4.78 -8.27
CA GLY A 154 19.72 -5.80 -9.32
C GLY A 154 18.99 -7.10 -8.98
N ASP A 155 18.07 -7.10 -8.02
CA ASP A 155 17.32 -8.30 -7.60
C ASP A 155 16.05 -8.54 -8.42
N VAL A 156 15.68 -7.58 -9.28
CA VAL A 156 14.60 -7.69 -10.26
C VAL A 156 15.03 -7.12 -11.61
N PRO A 157 14.38 -7.53 -12.74
CA PRO A 157 14.69 -7.01 -14.07
C PRO A 157 14.50 -5.48 -14.17
N ASP A 158 15.34 -4.82 -14.97
CA ASP A 158 15.29 -3.36 -15.20
C ASP A 158 13.91 -2.89 -15.66
N SER A 159 13.22 -3.67 -16.51
CA SER A 159 11.86 -3.35 -16.97
C SER A 159 10.85 -3.26 -15.82
N ILE A 160 11.01 -4.06 -14.78
CA ILE A 160 10.17 -3.99 -13.57
C ILE A 160 10.59 -2.80 -12.71
N VAL A 161 11.88 -2.52 -12.63
CA VAL A 161 12.38 -1.32 -11.94
C VAL A 161 11.82 -0.05 -12.59
N ASP A 162 11.78 0.03 -13.92
CA ASP A 162 11.20 1.15 -14.66
C ASP A 162 9.71 1.35 -14.32
N LYS A 163 8.93 0.27 -14.25
CA LYS A 163 7.54 0.35 -13.79
C LYS A 163 7.43 0.91 -12.38
N ILE A 164 8.23 0.41 -11.44
CA ILE A 164 8.21 0.86 -10.03
C ILE A 164 8.58 2.33 -9.91
N LEU A 165 9.55 2.79 -10.72
CA LEU A 165 10.07 4.16 -10.68
C LEU A 165 9.18 5.20 -11.37
N ASP A 166 8.45 4.82 -12.42
CA ASP A 166 7.68 5.77 -13.25
C ASP A 166 6.26 5.31 -13.54
N ASP A 167 6.06 4.22 -14.31
CA ASP A 167 4.75 3.84 -14.84
C ASP A 167 3.68 3.66 -13.77
N ASN A 168 4.01 2.96 -12.68
CA ASN A 168 3.07 2.69 -11.60
C ASN A 168 2.72 3.96 -10.82
N ALA A 169 3.69 4.86 -10.62
CA ALA A 169 3.44 6.14 -9.97
C ALA A 169 2.55 7.04 -10.86
N ARG A 170 2.79 7.06 -12.17
CA ARG A 170 1.89 7.75 -13.12
C ARG A 170 0.48 7.18 -13.07
N ALA A 171 0.35 5.87 -13.07
CA ALA A 171 -0.95 5.21 -12.96
C ALA A 171 -1.67 5.55 -11.64
N LEU A 172 -0.94 5.59 -10.52
CA LEU A 172 -1.49 6.00 -9.23
C LEU A 172 -2.01 7.43 -9.25
N TYR A 173 -1.23 8.37 -9.81
CA TYR A 173 -1.55 9.80 -9.76
C TYR A 173 -2.28 10.35 -11.00
N ALA A 174 -2.59 9.53 -12.00
CA ALA A 174 -3.22 9.93 -13.27
C ALA A 174 -2.40 10.98 -14.05
N LEU A 175 -1.08 10.74 -14.20
CA LEU A 175 -0.13 11.64 -14.90
C LEU A 175 0.17 11.18 -16.32
#